data_882c60b3e8be0e40084de96381ca2a30
#
_entry.id   882c60b3e8be0e40084de96381ca2a30
#
_cell.length_a   1.000
_cell.length_b   1.000
_cell.length_c   1.000
_cell.angle_alpha   90.00
_cell.angle_beta   90.00
_cell.angle_gamma   90.00
#
_symmetry.space_group_name_H-M   'P 1'
#
loop_
_entity.id
_entity.type
_entity.pdbx_description
1 polymer ?
#
loop_
_entity_poly.entity_id
_entity_poly.type
_entity_poly.pdbx_seq_one_letter_code
_entity_poly.pdbx_strand_id
1 'polypeptide(L)'
;MLLRDRNHPAIFGWSIGNEVMERKKIEIVTTAHKLASAVHEYDGAQRPVTSALASWDNDWEIYDPLAAQLDIVGYNYMIDKSESDHERIPSRVMMQTESYPRDAFSNWTKVNDNNYIVGDFVWTAIDYLGESGIGRYYYKGDVPGEHYERDIYPWHGAYCGDIDITGWRKPISHYRNMLYNNDENL
;
A
#
# COMPACT_ATOMS: atom_id res chain seq x y z
N MET A 1 5.43 19.39 -5.24
CA MET A 1 6.02 18.06 -5.37
C MET A 1 6.42 17.78 -6.82
N LEU A 2 5.51 17.52 -7.75
CA LEU A 2 5.78 17.09 -9.13
C LEU A 2 6.89 17.90 -9.85
N LEU A 3 6.72 19.22 -10.02
CA LEU A 3 7.69 20.06 -10.72
C LEU A 3 9.08 20.11 -10.07
N ARG A 4 9.16 19.91 -8.74
CA ARG A 4 10.43 19.84 -8.01
C ARG A 4 11.15 18.52 -8.27
N ASP A 5 10.41 17.42 -8.26
CA ASP A 5 10.97 16.07 -8.11
C ASP A 5 10.99 15.25 -9.41
N ARG A 6 10.24 15.67 -10.46
CA ARG A 6 10.06 14.90 -11.71
C ARG A 6 11.35 14.47 -12.43
N ASN A 7 12.46 15.12 -12.16
CA ASN A 7 13.77 14.76 -12.74
C ASN A 7 14.56 13.76 -11.88
N HIS A 8 14.01 13.35 -10.71
CA HIS A 8 14.70 12.41 -9.85
C HIS A 8 14.61 10.99 -10.41
N PRO A 9 15.75 10.28 -10.60
CA PRO A 9 15.76 8.98 -11.28
C PRO A 9 15.08 7.84 -10.50
N ALA A 10 14.95 7.99 -9.18
CA ALA A 10 14.31 6.97 -8.33
C ALA A 10 12.77 7.06 -8.30
N ILE A 11 12.16 8.03 -8.97
CA ILE A 11 10.70 8.11 -9.02
C ILE A 11 10.17 7.10 -10.03
N PHE A 12 9.38 6.17 -9.54
CA PHE A 12 8.69 5.13 -10.31
C PHE A 12 7.32 5.62 -10.82
N GLY A 13 6.56 6.28 -9.97
CA GLY A 13 5.20 6.73 -10.25
C GLY A 13 4.74 7.80 -9.27
N TRP A 14 3.53 8.30 -9.45
CA TRP A 14 2.96 9.38 -8.66
C TRP A 14 1.68 8.94 -7.99
N SER A 15 1.64 8.96 -6.66
CA SER A 15 0.40 8.74 -5.92
C SER A 15 -0.33 10.07 -5.72
N ILE A 16 -1.60 10.12 -6.12
CA ILE A 16 -2.45 11.31 -6.00
C ILE A 16 -3.39 11.29 -4.80
N GLY A 17 -3.42 10.21 -4.04
CA GLY A 17 -4.27 10.10 -2.86
C GLY A 17 -4.05 8.80 -2.08
N ASN A 18 -4.46 8.82 -0.81
CA ASN A 18 -4.44 7.66 0.08
C ASN A 18 -5.74 7.57 0.85
N GLU A 19 -6.40 6.41 0.81
CA GLU A 19 -7.57 6.04 1.61
C GLU A 19 -8.67 7.10 1.66
N VAL A 20 -9.05 7.64 0.49
CA VAL A 20 -10.03 8.72 0.39
C VAL A 20 -11.39 8.26 0.92
N MET A 21 -11.80 8.83 2.05
CA MET A 21 -13.01 8.43 2.78
C MET A 21 -14.30 8.83 2.08
N GLU A 22 -14.27 9.91 1.29
CA GLU A 22 -15.44 10.46 0.58
C GLU A 22 -15.75 9.73 -0.74
N ARG A 23 -15.42 8.45 -0.84
CA ARG A 23 -15.53 7.62 -2.05
C ARG A 23 -16.91 7.63 -2.75
N LYS A 24 -17.96 8.04 -2.03
CA LYS A 24 -19.34 8.17 -2.56
C LYS A 24 -19.61 9.52 -3.23
N LYS A 25 -18.63 10.44 -3.26
CA LYS A 25 -18.79 11.78 -3.83
C LYS A 25 -18.17 11.87 -5.21
N ILE A 26 -18.92 12.34 -6.20
CA ILE A 26 -18.43 12.51 -7.57
C ILE A 26 -17.27 13.51 -7.67
N GLU A 27 -17.18 14.45 -6.75
CA GLU A 27 -16.09 15.43 -6.67
C GLU A 27 -14.72 14.77 -6.53
N ILE A 28 -14.64 13.59 -5.89
CA ILE A 28 -13.42 12.82 -5.76
C ILE A 28 -12.92 12.36 -7.11
N VAL A 29 -13.81 11.85 -7.97
CA VAL A 29 -13.46 11.40 -9.33
C VAL A 29 -12.97 12.59 -10.16
N THR A 30 -13.67 13.72 -10.07
CA THR A 30 -13.28 14.97 -10.74
C THR A 30 -11.91 15.45 -10.26
N THR A 31 -11.65 15.39 -8.97
CA THR A 31 -10.36 15.77 -8.38
C THR A 31 -9.25 14.84 -8.85
N ALA A 32 -9.48 13.53 -8.81
CA ALA A 32 -8.53 12.53 -9.29
C ALA A 32 -8.19 12.75 -10.76
N HIS A 33 -9.20 12.98 -11.61
CA HIS A 33 -9.00 13.31 -13.02
C HIS A 33 -8.09 14.53 -13.21
N LYS A 34 -8.35 15.62 -12.49
CA LYS A 34 -7.52 16.83 -12.57
C LYS A 34 -6.09 16.59 -12.12
N LEU A 35 -5.89 15.82 -11.03
CA LEU A 35 -4.57 15.52 -10.51
C LEU A 35 -3.79 14.59 -11.47
N ALA A 36 -4.42 13.54 -11.99
CA ALA A 36 -3.82 12.63 -12.95
C ALA A 36 -3.46 13.38 -14.25
N SER A 37 -4.36 14.21 -14.79
CA SER A 37 -4.11 15.04 -15.96
C SER A 37 -2.92 15.99 -15.75
N ALA A 38 -2.81 16.60 -14.57
CA ALA A 38 -1.68 17.47 -14.25
C ALA A 38 -0.35 16.68 -14.18
N VAL A 39 -0.38 15.45 -13.66
CA VAL A 39 0.82 14.59 -13.69
C VAL A 39 1.22 14.29 -15.13
N HIS A 40 0.32 13.84 -15.97
CA HIS A 40 0.61 13.52 -17.38
C HIS A 40 1.06 14.76 -18.18
N GLU A 41 0.54 15.95 -17.86
CA GLU A 41 0.96 17.20 -18.51
C GLU A 41 2.39 17.59 -18.12
N TYR A 42 2.74 17.47 -16.83
CA TYR A 42 4.00 18.05 -16.31
C TYR A 42 5.13 17.04 -16.08
N ASP A 43 4.83 15.73 -16.08
CA ASP A 43 5.89 14.70 -16.02
C ASP A 43 6.30 14.25 -17.42
N GLY A 44 7.38 14.84 -17.93
CA GLY A 44 7.91 14.49 -19.26
C GLY A 44 8.35 13.03 -19.42
N ALA A 45 8.55 12.30 -18.32
CA ALA A 45 8.86 10.87 -18.33
C ALA A 45 7.59 9.98 -18.41
N GLN A 46 6.42 10.58 -18.35
CA GLN A 46 5.11 9.87 -18.43
C GLN A 46 4.99 8.71 -17.43
N ARG A 47 5.44 8.93 -16.20
CA ARG A 47 5.34 7.93 -15.13
C ARG A 47 3.90 7.68 -14.73
N PRO A 48 3.56 6.43 -14.33
CA PRO A 48 2.20 6.08 -13.99
C PRO A 48 1.67 6.83 -12.78
N VAL A 49 0.37 7.08 -12.81
CA VAL A 49 -0.40 7.68 -11.72
C VAL A 49 -1.14 6.59 -10.96
N THR A 50 -1.05 6.64 -9.64
CA THR A 50 -1.75 5.74 -8.75
C THR A 50 -2.49 6.49 -7.64
N SER A 51 -3.37 5.81 -6.95
CA SER A 51 -3.94 6.21 -5.66
C SER A 51 -4.18 4.96 -4.84
N ALA A 52 -3.87 5.02 -3.55
CA ALA A 52 -4.08 3.93 -2.62
C ALA A 52 -5.54 3.89 -2.17
N LEU A 53 -6.26 2.83 -2.49
CA LEU A 53 -7.67 2.66 -2.21
C LEU A 53 -7.88 1.63 -1.10
N ALA A 54 -8.78 1.93 -0.16
CA ALA A 54 -9.23 1.01 0.88
C ALA A 54 -10.72 1.13 1.11
N SER A 55 -11.40 0.01 1.25
CA SER A 55 -12.78 -0.04 1.72
C SER A 55 -12.98 -1.24 2.64
N TRP A 56 -13.37 -0.97 3.86
CA TRP A 56 -13.70 -1.97 4.87
C TRP A 56 -15.19 -2.37 4.84
N ASP A 57 -15.97 -1.67 3.99
CA ASP A 57 -17.34 -2.02 3.67
C ASP A 57 -17.38 -3.00 2.47
N ASN A 58 -18.52 -3.64 2.26
CA ASN A 58 -18.73 -4.51 1.10
C ASN A 58 -19.17 -3.72 -0.15
N ASP A 59 -18.52 -2.58 -0.40
CA ASP A 59 -18.84 -1.63 -1.49
C ASP A 59 -17.62 -1.30 -2.35
N TRP A 60 -16.72 -2.27 -2.56
CA TRP A 60 -15.44 -2.07 -3.24
C TRP A 60 -15.59 -1.46 -4.65
N GLU A 61 -16.59 -1.90 -5.41
CA GLU A 61 -16.84 -1.46 -6.78
C GLU A 61 -17.19 0.03 -6.88
N ILE A 62 -17.50 0.68 -5.77
CA ILE A 62 -17.73 2.13 -5.74
C ILE A 62 -16.49 2.93 -6.15
N TYR A 63 -15.32 2.31 -6.07
CA TYR A 63 -14.07 2.91 -6.54
C TYR A 63 -13.86 2.82 -8.06
N ASP A 64 -14.65 2.09 -8.81
CA ASP A 64 -14.42 1.92 -10.26
C ASP A 64 -14.32 3.25 -11.02
N PRO A 65 -15.15 4.30 -10.76
CA PRO A 65 -15.00 5.58 -11.43
C PRO A 65 -13.70 6.32 -11.08
N LEU A 66 -13.20 6.17 -9.84
CA LEU A 66 -11.93 6.73 -9.40
C LEU A 66 -10.78 5.92 -9.99
N ALA A 67 -10.84 4.60 -9.94
CA ALA A 67 -9.85 3.69 -10.50
C ALA A 67 -9.65 3.90 -12.00
N ALA A 68 -10.71 4.26 -12.72
CA ALA A 68 -10.65 4.59 -14.14
C ALA A 68 -9.83 5.86 -14.47
N GLN A 69 -9.43 6.64 -13.45
CA GLN A 69 -8.58 7.83 -13.61
C GLN A 69 -7.09 7.50 -13.36
N LEU A 70 -6.77 6.25 -13.03
CA LEU A 70 -5.44 5.82 -12.62
C LEU A 70 -4.82 4.89 -13.66
N ASP A 71 -3.50 4.96 -13.83
CA ASP A 71 -2.74 4.02 -14.65
C ASP A 71 -2.49 2.72 -13.89
N ILE A 72 -2.27 2.81 -12.57
CA ILE A 72 -2.13 1.67 -11.66
C ILE A 72 -3.08 1.90 -10.49
N VAL A 73 -3.97 0.95 -10.25
CA VAL A 73 -4.89 1.01 -9.11
C VAL A 73 -4.19 0.46 -7.87
N GLY A 74 -4.08 1.29 -6.84
CA GLY A 74 -3.50 0.92 -5.55
C GLY A 74 -4.53 0.27 -4.63
N TYR A 75 -4.12 -0.80 -3.96
CA TYR A 75 -4.94 -1.55 -2.99
C TYR A 75 -4.27 -1.51 -1.62
N ASN A 76 -4.86 -0.83 -0.64
CA ASN A 76 -4.40 -0.93 0.74
C ASN A 76 -5.10 -2.10 1.41
N TYR A 77 -4.35 -3.15 1.76
CA TYR A 77 -4.82 -4.37 2.43
C TYR A 77 -5.92 -5.16 1.69
N MET A 78 -6.14 -4.88 0.41
CA MET A 78 -7.28 -5.38 -0.38
C MET A 78 -6.86 -6.20 -1.62
N ILE A 79 -5.64 -6.72 -1.66
CA ILE A 79 -5.12 -7.48 -2.82
C ILE A 79 -5.95 -8.73 -3.13
N ASP A 80 -6.72 -9.23 -2.18
CA ASP A 80 -7.65 -10.34 -2.37
C ASP A 80 -8.77 -10.00 -3.37
N LYS A 81 -9.03 -8.70 -3.62
CA LYS A 81 -9.98 -8.23 -4.64
C LYS A 81 -9.42 -8.28 -6.07
N SER A 82 -8.11 -8.46 -6.22
CA SER A 82 -7.43 -8.35 -7.53
C SER A 82 -7.95 -9.34 -8.57
N GLU A 83 -8.23 -10.58 -8.19
CA GLU A 83 -8.71 -11.61 -9.11
C GLU A 83 -10.10 -11.26 -9.66
N SER A 84 -11.05 -10.93 -8.77
CA SER A 84 -12.41 -10.53 -9.17
C SER A 84 -12.41 -9.23 -9.97
N ASP A 85 -11.52 -8.30 -9.66
CA ASP A 85 -11.39 -7.06 -10.43
C ASP A 85 -10.77 -7.31 -11.80
N HIS A 86 -9.81 -8.22 -11.92
CA HIS A 86 -9.24 -8.61 -13.21
C HIS A 86 -10.27 -9.32 -14.09
N GLU A 87 -11.12 -10.18 -13.52
CA GLU A 87 -12.21 -10.80 -14.25
C GLU A 87 -13.21 -9.77 -14.81
N ARG A 88 -13.55 -8.74 -14.02
CA ARG A 88 -14.47 -7.66 -14.42
C ARG A 88 -13.82 -6.66 -15.38
N ILE A 89 -12.56 -6.32 -15.17
CA ILE A 89 -11.81 -5.28 -15.88
C ILE A 89 -10.41 -5.79 -16.20
N PRO A 90 -10.26 -6.64 -17.26
CA PRO A 90 -8.99 -7.30 -17.56
C PRO A 90 -7.83 -6.34 -17.90
N SER A 91 -8.12 -5.10 -18.26
CA SER A 91 -7.11 -4.07 -18.55
C SER A 91 -6.55 -3.38 -17.30
N ARG A 92 -7.13 -3.64 -16.12
CA ARG A 92 -6.71 -2.98 -14.86
C ARG A 92 -5.35 -3.49 -14.42
N VAL A 93 -4.37 -2.59 -14.34
CA VAL A 93 -3.08 -2.84 -13.68
C VAL A 93 -3.23 -2.50 -12.20
N MET A 94 -2.70 -3.36 -11.33
CA MET A 94 -2.92 -3.28 -9.89
C MET A 94 -1.61 -3.29 -9.12
N MET A 95 -1.63 -2.74 -7.92
CA MET A 95 -0.49 -2.75 -6.99
C MET A 95 -1.01 -2.74 -5.56
N GLN A 96 -0.50 -3.60 -4.68
CA GLN A 96 -0.80 -3.45 -3.27
C GLN A 96 0.07 -2.34 -2.69
N THR A 97 -0.56 -1.24 -2.32
CA THR A 97 0.11 -0.02 -1.86
C THR A 97 0.37 0.01 -0.36
N GLU A 98 -0.38 -0.80 0.40
CA GLU A 98 -0.09 -1.11 1.80
C GLU A 98 -0.48 -2.55 2.11
N SER A 99 0.39 -3.25 2.85
CA SER A 99 0.15 -4.62 3.30
C SER A 99 0.63 -4.86 4.71
N TYR A 100 0.07 -5.86 5.37
CA TYR A 100 0.57 -6.29 6.68
C TYR A 100 1.85 -7.11 6.51
N PRO A 101 2.87 -6.90 7.35
CA PRO A 101 4.09 -7.73 7.32
C PRO A 101 3.82 -9.23 7.42
N ARG A 102 2.82 -9.63 8.21
CA ARG A 102 2.42 -11.05 8.39
C ARG A 102 1.97 -11.74 7.11
N ASP A 103 1.49 -10.98 6.13
CA ASP A 103 0.92 -11.50 4.88
C ASP A 103 1.95 -11.56 3.74
N ALA A 104 3.24 -11.42 4.05
CA ALA A 104 4.33 -11.34 3.08
C ALA A 104 4.32 -12.49 2.05
N PHE A 105 4.08 -13.73 2.49
CA PHE A 105 4.07 -14.88 1.59
C PHE A 105 2.86 -14.87 0.64
N SER A 106 1.66 -14.66 1.17
CA SER A 106 0.45 -14.64 0.35
C SER A 106 0.46 -13.50 -0.66
N ASN A 107 0.97 -12.33 -0.27
CA ASN A 107 1.09 -11.18 -1.17
C ASN A 107 2.16 -11.44 -2.24
N TRP A 108 3.33 -11.98 -1.86
CA TRP A 108 4.36 -12.37 -2.80
C TRP A 108 3.84 -13.38 -3.84
N THR A 109 3.11 -14.40 -3.40
CA THR A 109 2.50 -15.40 -4.29
C THR A 109 1.56 -14.72 -5.30
N LYS A 110 0.70 -13.82 -4.84
CA LYS A 110 -0.22 -13.10 -5.73
C LYS A 110 0.54 -12.25 -6.77
N VAL A 111 1.59 -11.55 -6.36
CA VAL A 111 2.42 -10.76 -7.27
C VAL A 111 3.16 -11.66 -8.27
N ASN A 112 3.74 -12.77 -7.80
CA ASN A 112 4.51 -13.70 -8.63
C ASN A 112 3.64 -14.41 -9.68
N ASP A 113 2.42 -14.78 -9.31
CA ASP A 113 1.55 -15.62 -10.14
C ASP A 113 0.65 -14.80 -11.09
N ASN A 114 0.57 -13.46 -10.91
CA ASN A 114 -0.34 -12.61 -11.65
C ASN A 114 0.38 -11.42 -12.29
N ASN A 115 0.50 -11.45 -13.62
CA ASN A 115 1.21 -10.42 -14.40
C ASN A 115 0.52 -9.04 -14.45
N TYR A 116 -0.70 -8.94 -13.96
CA TYR A 116 -1.45 -7.69 -13.82
C TYR A 116 -1.25 -7.02 -12.46
N ILE A 117 -0.48 -7.64 -11.55
CA ILE A 117 -0.11 -7.06 -10.23
C ILE A 117 1.36 -6.66 -10.27
N VAL A 118 1.63 -5.36 -10.18
CA VAL A 118 2.99 -4.78 -10.31
C VAL A 118 3.87 -5.08 -9.09
N GLY A 119 3.29 -5.13 -7.89
CA GLY A 119 4.05 -5.35 -6.67
C GLY A 119 3.23 -5.20 -5.38
N ASP A 120 3.94 -5.36 -4.26
CA ASP A 120 3.42 -5.23 -2.89
C ASP A 120 4.34 -4.31 -2.07
N PHE A 121 3.74 -3.35 -1.38
CA PHE A 121 4.42 -2.43 -0.47
C PHE A 121 3.94 -2.65 0.95
N VAL A 122 4.86 -3.03 1.82
CA VAL A 122 4.53 -3.26 3.23
C VAL A 122 4.29 -1.96 3.99
N TRP A 123 3.33 -1.92 4.87
CA TRP A 123 3.23 -0.91 5.91
C TRP A 123 3.77 -1.46 7.24
N THR A 124 5.03 -1.15 7.62
CA THR A 124 5.93 -0.23 6.94
C THR A 124 7.33 -0.82 6.78
N ALA A 125 8.23 -0.11 6.07
CA ALA A 125 9.62 -0.54 5.97
C ALA A 125 10.36 -0.44 7.32
N ILE A 126 10.09 0.61 8.12
CA ILE A 126 10.75 0.87 9.41
C ILE A 126 9.72 1.27 10.47
N ASP A 127 9.92 0.85 11.71
CA ASP A 127 9.14 1.31 12.86
C ASP A 127 9.20 2.83 12.99
N TYR A 128 8.13 3.45 13.47
CA TYR A 128 8.07 4.91 13.57
C TYR A 128 7.37 5.38 14.83
N LEU A 129 7.63 6.64 15.23
CA LEU A 129 6.96 7.30 16.34
C LEU A 129 5.63 7.89 15.87
N GLY A 130 4.60 7.80 16.71
CA GLY A 130 3.30 8.39 16.44
C GLY A 130 2.16 7.47 16.78
N GLU A 131 1.78 6.59 15.91
CA GLU A 131 0.62 5.69 16.07
C GLU A 131 0.92 4.57 17.06
N SER A 132 0.78 4.88 18.34
CA SER A 132 1.16 4.01 19.44
C SER A 132 0.43 2.67 19.42
N GLY A 133 1.20 1.58 19.46
CA GLY A 133 0.69 0.22 19.58
C GLY A 133 0.39 -0.50 18.28
N ILE A 134 0.46 0.16 17.12
CA ILE A 134 0.32 -0.53 15.83
C ILE A 134 1.43 -1.58 15.69
N GLY A 135 1.04 -2.82 15.38
CA GLY A 135 1.97 -3.94 15.21
C GLY A 135 2.67 -4.39 16.49
N ARG A 136 2.22 -3.95 17.67
CA ARG A 136 2.81 -4.36 18.95
C ARG A 136 2.73 -5.86 19.16
N TYR A 137 3.63 -6.38 19.99
CA TYR A 137 3.59 -7.74 20.47
C TYR A 137 2.68 -7.87 21.69
N TYR A 138 2.01 -9.01 21.80
CA TYR A 138 1.19 -9.37 22.96
C TYR A 138 1.95 -10.39 23.80
N TYR A 139 1.97 -10.17 25.10
CA TYR A 139 2.51 -11.10 26.07
C TYR A 139 1.37 -11.89 26.74
N LYS A 140 1.74 -13.01 27.38
CA LYS A 140 0.76 -13.80 28.15
C LYS A 140 0.15 -12.93 29.24
N GLY A 141 -1.17 -12.71 29.17
CA GLY A 141 -1.91 -11.86 30.09
C GLY A 141 -2.29 -10.50 29.52
N ASP A 142 -1.74 -10.10 28.39
CA ASP A 142 -2.20 -8.92 27.68
C ASP A 142 -3.61 -9.16 27.09
N VAL A 143 -4.42 -8.12 27.11
CA VAL A 143 -5.71 -8.15 26.42
C VAL A 143 -5.43 -7.96 24.92
N PRO A 144 -5.83 -8.91 24.04
CA PRO A 144 -5.75 -8.69 22.61
C PRO A 144 -6.64 -7.50 22.25
N GLY A 145 -6.06 -6.47 21.66
CA GLY A 145 -6.77 -5.26 21.24
C GLY A 145 -6.51 -4.97 19.76
N GLU A 146 -7.36 -4.15 19.19
CA GLU A 146 -7.19 -3.59 17.86
C GLU A 146 -5.91 -2.74 17.82
N HIS A 147 -5.29 -2.67 16.66
CA HIS A 147 -4.01 -1.97 16.43
C HIS A 147 -4.09 -0.45 16.64
N TYR A 148 -5.29 0.10 16.80
CA TYR A 148 -5.54 1.55 16.81
C TYR A 148 -5.79 2.12 18.21
N GLU A 149 -5.58 1.34 19.27
CA GLU A 149 -5.67 1.86 20.64
C GLU A 149 -4.47 2.77 20.91
N ARG A 150 -4.70 4.07 20.81
CA ARG A 150 -3.67 5.12 20.85
C ARG A 150 -3.11 5.40 22.24
N ASP A 151 -3.77 4.98 23.30
CA ASP A 151 -3.46 5.35 24.68
C ASP A 151 -2.86 4.19 25.49
N ILE A 152 -2.20 3.25 24.82
CA ILE A 152 -1.65 2.08 25.50
C ILE A 152 -0.24 2.37 25.98
N TYR A 153 -0.13 2.80 27.26
CA TYR A 153 1.15 2.82 27.95
C TYR A 153 1.68 1.37 28.10
N PRO A 154 2.97 1.10 27.86
CA PRO A 154 4.08 2.03 27.61
C PRO A 154 4.42 2.26 26.12
N TRP A 155 3.53 1.97 25.21
CA TRP A 155 3.80 2.01 23.78
C TRP A 155 3.82 3.44 23.26
N HIS A 156 4.88 3.83 22.54
CA HIS A 156 5.09 5.18 22.03
C HIS A 156 5.19 5.26 20.52
N GLY A 157 5.21 4.12 19.83
CA GLY A 157 5.39 4.05 18.39
C GLY A 157 4.63 2.91 17.73
N ALA A 158 4.73 2.87 16.43
CA ALA A 158 4.28 1.77 15.60
C ALA A 158 5.42 0.76 15.40
N TYR A 159 5.10 -0.51 15.56
CA TYR A 159 6.05 -1.63 15.53
C TYR A 159 5.84 -2.54 14.32
N CYS A 160 5.17 -2.02 13.30
CA CYS A 160 4.81 -2.75 12.08
C CYS A 160 5.91 -2.75 11.01
N GLY A 161 7.06 -2.13 11.27
CA GLY A 161 8.17 -2.11 10.33
C GLY A 161 8.86 -3.46 10.14
N ASP A 162 9.39 -3.70 8.96
CA ASP A 162 10.32 -4.80 8.69
C ASP A 162 11.69 -4.57 9.38
N ILE A 163 12.00 -3.31 9.65
CA ILE A 163 13.19 -2.84 10.35
C ILE A 163 12.72 -2.11 11.61
N ASP A 164 13.37 -2.34 12.75
CA ASP A 164 13.05 -1.63 13.98
C ASP A 164 13.55 -0.18 13.94
N ILE A 165 13.11 0.64 14.91
CA ILE A 165 13.46 2.06 14.98
C ILE A 165 14.96 2.32 15.15
N THR A 166 15.73 1.32 15.57
CA THR A 166 17.19 1.42 15.75
C THR A 166 17.96 1.02 14.49
N GLY A 167 17.27 0.53 13.46
CA GLY A 167 17.85 0.12 12.19
C GLY A 167 18.13 -1.37 12.07
N TRP A 168 17.74 -2.19 13.06
CA TRP A 168 17.91 -3.63 13.00
C TRP A 168 16.78 -4.30 12.21
N ARG A 169 17.16 -5.22 11.34
CA ARG A 169 16.23 -6.03 10.57
C ARG A 169 15.51 -7.03 11.47
N LYS A 170 14.19 -7.02 11.41
CA LYS A 170 13.37 -8.04 12.09
C LYS A 170 13.34 -9.35 11.29
N PRO A 171 12.97 -10.49 11.89
CA PRO A 171 12.87 -11.77 11.18
C PRO A 171 12.04 -11.68 9.90
N ILE A 172 10.96 -10.91 9.89
CA ILE A 172 10.11 -10.72 8.72
C ILE A 172 10.85 -10.06 7.54
N SER A 173 11.80 -9.16 7.82
CA SER A 173 12.63 -8.54 6.78
C SER A 173 13.54 -9.56 6.07
N HIS A 174 14.08 -10.50 6.82
CA HIS A 174 14.87 -11.60 6.25
C HIS A 174 13.99 -12.54 5.43
N TYR A 175 12.81 -12.88 5.95
CA TYR A 175 11.85 -13.72 5.24
C TYR A 175 11.41 -13.08 3.91
N ARG A 176 11.09 -11.79 3.90
CA ARG A 176 10.77 -11.04 2.68
C ARG A 176 11.93 -11.06 1.69
N ASN A 177 13.16 -10.91 2.17
CA ASN A 177 14.35 -10.99 1.32
C ASN A 177 14.48 -12.34 0.62
N MET A 178 14.21 -13.46 1.33
CA MET A 178 14.19 -14.80 0.74
C MET A 178 13.16 -14.92 -0.38
N LEU A 179 11.94 -14.43 -0.14
CA LEU A 179 10.85 -14.51 -1.12
C LEU A 179 11.17 -13.77 -2.41
N TYR A 180 11.69 -12.54 -2.31
CA TYR A 180 11.89 -11.67 -3.48
C TYR A 180 13.24 -11.86 -4.18
N ASN A 181 14.26 -12.35 -3.50
CA ASN A 181 15.60 -12.53 -4.08
C ASN A 181 15.97 -13.99 -4.37
N ASN A 182 15.08 -14.95 -4.08
CA ASN A 182 15.38 -16.39 -4.15
C ASN A 182 16.69 -16.75 -3.43
N ASP A 183 16.97 -16.10 -2.31
CA ASP A 183 18.19 -16.32 -1.55
C ASP A 183 17.95 -17.43 -0.54
N GLU A 184 18.42 -18.65 -0.90
CA GLU A 184 18.32 -19.84 -0.07
C GLU A 184 19.38 -19.88 1.06
N ASN A 185 20.25 -18.86 1.17
CA ASN A 185 21.42 -18.85 2.04
C ASN A 185 21.30 -17.87 3.22
N LEU A 186 20.11 -17.65 3.75
CA LEU A 186 19.92 -16.84 4.97
C LEU A 186 19.88 -17.68 6.23
#